data_30fd427e558da685b2572c8272910a8c
#
_entry.id   30fd427e558da685b2572c8272910a8c
#
_cell.length_a   1.000
_cell.length_b   1.000
_cell.length_c   1.000
_cell.angle_alpha   90.00
_cell.angle_beta   90.00
_cell.angle_gamma   90.00
#
_symmetry.space_group_name_H-M   'P 1'
#
loop_
_entity.id
_entity.type
_entity.pdbx_description
1 polymer ?
#
loop_
_entity_poly.entity_id
_entity_poly.type
_entity_poly.pdbx_seq_one_letter_code
_entity_poly.pdbx_strand_id
1 'polypeptide(L)'
;MTALRQKARENQVTLRVVRNTLAKRALAGTEYECVNDILSGPSLFGFSMEDPGAAARIFKDFAKVNKDFEVKALAVSGQMLGADQLDVLAKLPTRDQALSILMSVMKAPVTKLVQTMNEVPGKLVRTLAAVRDQKETAA
;
A
#
# COMPACT_ATOMS: atom_id res chain seq x y z
N MET A 1 21.71 0.94 6.12
CA MET A 1 21.76 0.82 4.64
C MET A 1 21.70 -0.63 4.17
N THR A 2 22.47 -1.56 4.74
CA THR A 2 22.44 -3.00 4.32
C THR A 2 21.05 -3.62 4.49
N ALA A 3 20.40 -3.41 5.63
CA ALA A 3 19.05 -3.89 5.88
C ALA A 3 17.99 -3.31 4.90
N LEU A 4 18.13 -2.02 4.52
CA LEU A 4 17.26 -1.41 3.54
C LEU A 4 17.43 -2.05 2.16
N ARG A 5 18.67 -2.31 1.75
CA ARG A 5 18.96 -2.98 0.46
C ARG A 5 18.43 -4.41 0.42
N GLN A 6 18.51 -5.13 1.55
CA GLN A 6 17.97 -6.48 1.63
C GLN A 6 16.46 -6.49 1.46
N LYS A 7 15.74 -5.67 2.23
CA LYS A 7 14.27 -5.51 2.09
C LYS A 7 13.85 -5.05 0.70
N ALA A 8 14.62 -4.18 0.07
CA ALA A 8 14.34 -3.70 -1.28
C ALA A 8 14.45 -4.83 -2.31
N ARG A 9 15.46 -5.70 -2.20
CA ARG A 9 15.61 -6.87 -3.10
C ARG A 9 14.47 -7.86 -2.95
N GLU A 10 14.02 -8.11 -1.72
CA GLU A 10 12.88 -9.00 -1.44
C GLU A 10 11.58 -8.50 -2.09
N ASN A 11 11.43 -7.18 -2.24
CA ASN A 11 10.24 -6.55 -2.84
C ASN A 11 10.49 -6.02 -4.27
N GLN A 12 11.51 -6.49 -4.95
CA GLN A 12 11.84 -6.12 -6.34
C GLN A 12 12.05 -4.61 -6.57
N VAL A 13 12.45 -3.89 -5.52
CA VAL A 13 12.78 -2.47 -5.60
C VAL A 13 14.27 -2.29 -5.79
N THR A 14 14.65 -1.61 -6.87
CA THR A 14 16.05 -1.28 -7.15
C THR A 14 16.43 0.01 -6.44
N LEU A 15 17.42 -0.06 -5.54
CA LEU A 15 17.98 1.10 -4.86
C LEU A 15 19.30 1.53 -5.49
N ARG A 16 19.41 2.80 -5.86
CA ARG A 16 20.65 3.39 -6.38
C ARG A 16 20.96 4.73 -5.71
N VAL A 17 22.22 4.93 -5.41
CA VAL A 17 22.77 6.23 -4.99
C VAL A 17 23.51 6.81 -6.20
N VAL A 18 23.05 7.95 -6.68
CA VAL A 18 23.59 8.61 -7.87
C VAL A 18 23.92 10.05 -7.54
N ARG A 19 24.92 10.62 -8.18
CA ARG A 19 25.22 12.05 -8.06
C ARG A 19 24.08 12.87 -8.65
N ASN A 20 23.65 13.91 -7.95
CA ASN A 20 22.51 14.76 -8.37
C ASN A 20 22.70 15.36 -9.76
N THR A 21 23.93 15.73 -10.13
CA THR A 21 24.24 16.26 -11.46
C THR A 21 23.98 15.27 -12.59
N LEU A 22 24.28 13.99 -12.36
CA LEU A 22 23.99 12.92 -13.32
C LEU A 22 22.51 12.62 -13.36
N ALA A 23 21.85 12.59 -12.20
CA ALA A 23 20.41 12.40 -12.12
C ALA A 23 19.65 13.49 -12.87
N LYS A 24 20.00 14.76 -12.67
CA LYS A 24 19.40 15.90 -13.39
C LYS A 24 19.54 15.78 -14.91
N ARG A 25 20.72 15.37 -15.40
CA ARG A 25 20.94 15.17 -16.84
C ARG A 25 20.13 14.00 -17.40
N ALA A 26 19.97 12.93 -16.62
CA ALA A 26 19.19 11.76 -17.03
C ALA A 26 17.68 12.02 -17.03
N LEU A 27 17.19 12.89 -16.14
CA LEU A 27 15.79 13.26 -16.02
C LEU A 27 15.37 14.36 -17.02
N ALA A 28 16.32 15.13 -17.54
CA ALA A 28 16.05 16.17 -18.53
C ALA A 28 15.41 15.57 -19.79
N GLY A 29 14.26 16.10 -20.18
CA GLY A 29 13.47 15.60 -21.32
C GLY A 29 12.66 14.33 -21.04
N THR A 30 12.53 13.88 -19.80
CA THR A 30 11.63 12.80 -19.39
C THR A 30 10.44 13.34 -18.61
N GLU A 31 9.39 12.54 -18.46
CA GLU A 31 8.21 12.89 -17.66
C GLU A 31 8.53 13.19 -16.18
N TYR A 32 9.73 12.82 -15.72
CA TYR A 32 10.17 12.98 -14.34
C TYR A 32 11.03 14.24 -14.10
N GLU A 33 11.03 15.18 -15.03
CA GLU A 33 11.79 16.42 -14.91
C GLU A 33 11.43 17.27 -13.68
N CYS A 34 10.17 17.13 -13.21
CA CYS A 34 9.68 17.77 -11.99
C CYS A 34 10.49 17.45 -10.72
N VAL A 35 11.22 16.32 -10.70
CA VAL A 35 12.04 15.93 -9.55
C VAL A 35 13.33 16.75 -9.43
N ASN A 36 13.76 17.45 -10.49
CA ASN A 36 15.02 18.19 -10.54
C ASN A 36 15.15 19.28 -9.47
N ASP A 37 14.05 19.91 -9.08
CA ASP A 37 14.04 21.01 -8.11
C ASP A 37 14.30 20.53 -6.67
N ILE A 38 14.00 19.26 -6.38
CA ILE A 38 14.13 18.68 -5.04
C ILE A 38 15.49 17.98 -4.85
N LEU A 39 16.24 17.78 -5.92
CA LEU A 39 17.54 17.11 -5.87
C LEU A 39 18.62 17.99 -5.22
N SER A 40 18.59 18.07 -3.89
CA SER A 40 19.58 18.74 -3.04
C SER A 40 20.18 17.76 -2.03
N GLY A 41 21.48 17.83 -1.77
CA GLY A 41 22.18 17.00 -0.79
C GLY A 41 22.26 15.51 -1.18
N PRO A 42 22.59 14.61 -0.24
CA PRO A 42 22.69 13.17 -0.50
C PRO A 42 21.32 12.60 -0.82
N SER A 43 21.21 11.92 -1.96
CA SER A 43 19.94 11.36 -2.43
C SER A 43 20.07 9.89 -2.77
N LEU A 44 19.11 9.11 -2.29
CA LEU A 44 18.92 7.71 -2.62
C LEU A 44 17.67 7.58 -3.49
N PHE A 45 17.80 6.91 -4.61
CA PHE A 45 16.69 6.64 -5.52
C PHE A 45 16.20 5.21 -5.35
N GLY A 46 14.89 5.04 -5.23
CA GLY A 46 14.23 3.76 -5.26
C GLY A 46 13.34 3.65 -6.49
N PHE A 47 13.61 2.66 -7.33
CA PHE A 47 12.84 2.39 -8.53
C PHE A 47 12.02 1.12 -8.32
N SER A 48 10.72 1.22 -8.49
CA SER A 48 9.80 0.09 -8.52
C SER A 48 9.18 0.01 -9.91
N MET A 49 9.33 -1.13 -10.58
CA MET A 49 8.85 -1.34 -11.94
C MET A 49 7.48 -1.99 -11.98
N GLU A 50 7.18 -2.85 -11.02
CA GLU A 50 5.95 -3.64 -11.00
C GLU A 50 4.87 -2.99 -10.13
N ASP A 51 5.22 -2.66 -8.87
CA ASP A 51 4.28 -2.12 -7.88
C ASP A 51 4.67 -0.71 -7.48
N PRO A 52 3.93 0.34 -7.84
CA PRO A 52 4.26 1.71 -7.46
C PRO A 52 4.28 1.93 -5.94
N GLY A 53 3.50 1.14 -5.19
CA GLY A 53 3.45 1.21 -3.73
C GLY A 53 4.57 0.47 -2.99
N ALA A 54 5.31 -0.44 -3.65
CA ALA A 54 6.31 -1.26 -2.98
C ALA A 54 7.46 -0.42 -2.39
N ALA A 55 8.01 0.51 -3.16
CA ALA A 55 9.04 1.43 -2.69
C ALA A 55 8.55 2.30 -1.52
N ALA A 56 7.32 2.81 -1.61
CA ALA A 56 6.73 3.65 -0.58
C ALA A 56 6.54 2.91 0.75
N ARG A 57 6.13 1.63 0.72
CA ARG A 57 6.00 0.80 1.93
C ARG A 57 7.34 0.59 2.61
N ILE A 58 8.39 0.23 1.85
CA ILE A 58 9.73 -0.01 2.38
C ILE A 58 10.30 1.27 2.99
N PHE A 59 10.18 2.41 2.31
CA PHE A 59 10.69 3.68 2.80
C PHE A 59 9.94 4.17 4.04
N LYS A 60 8.62 3.98 4.10
CA LYS A 60 7.81 4.29 5.27
C LYS A 60 8.23 3.47 6.49
N ASP A 61 8.40 2.17 6.32
CA ASP A 61 8.80 1.28 7.43
C ASP A 61 10.24 1.57 7.87
N PHE A 62 11.11 1.94 6.95
CA PHE A 62 12.48 2.31 7.29
C PHE A 62 12.56 3.68 7.98
N ALA A 63 11.76 4.65 7.57
CA ALA A 63 11.68 5.97 8.20
C ALA A 63 11.17 5.89 9.65
N LYS A 64 10.29 4.95 9.98
CA LYS A 64 9.86 4.72 11.37
C LYS A 64 10.98 4.26 12.29
N VAL A 65 11.92 3.47 11.75
CA VAL A 65 13.04 2.91 12.52
C VAL A 65 14.22 3.89 12.60
N ASN A 66 14.45 4.66 11.54
CA ASN A 66 15.58 5.57 11.42
C ASN A 66 15.10 7.00 11.24
N LYS A 67 15.29 7.83 12.25
CA LYS A 67 14.88 9.26 12.25
C LYS A 67 15.68 10.13 11.28
N ASP A 68 16.88 9.70 10.91
CA ASP A 68 17.76 10.42 9.97
C ASP A 68 17.37 10.20 8.50
N PHE A 69 16.38 9.32 8.24
CA PHE A 69 15.93 9.01 6.89
C PHE A 69 14.63 9.77 6.59
N GLU A 70 14.72 10.73 5.69
CA GLU A 70 13.59 11.52 5.20
C GLU A 70 13.29 11.22 3.74
N VAL A 71 12.01 11.03 3.43
CA VAL A 71 11.54 10.93 2.05
C VAL A 71 11.31 12.32 1.50
N LYS A 72 12.10 12.73 0.51
CA LYS A 72 12.04 14.07 -0.07
C LYS A 72 10.88 14.26 -1.04
N ALA A 73 10.74 13.31 -1.95
CA ALA A 73 9.69 13.33 -2.96
C ALA A 73 9.41 11.93 -3.49
N LEU A 74 8.25 11.79 -4.09
CA LEU A 74 7.78 10.61 -4.79
C LEU A 74 7.38 11.05 -6.20
N ALA A 75 7.69 10.24 -7.18
CA ALA A 75 7.26 10.48 -8.55
C ALA A 75 6.57 9.23 -9.09
N VAL A 76 5.33 9.37 -9.52
CA VAL A 76 4.53 8.29 -10.09
C VAL A 76 3.89 8.79 -11.37
N SER A 77 4.15 8.12 -12.49
CA SER A 77 3.58 8.45 -13.81
C SER A 77 3.74 9.94 -14.17
N GLY A 78 4.93 10.51 -13.94
CA GLY A 78 5.23 11.91 -14.27
C GLY A 78 4.67 12.95 -13.28
N GLN A 79 3.89 12.54 -12.30
CA GLN A 79 3.39 13.44 -11.25
C GLN A 79 4.28 13.38 -10.01
N MET A 80 4.64 14.57 -9.53
CA MET A 80 5.37 14.70 -8.28
C MET A 80 4.40 14.73 -7.11
N LEU A 81 4.63 13.87 -6.14
CA LEU A 81 3.88 13.73 -4.91
C LEU A 81 4.77 14.14 -3.75
N GLY A 82 4.25 14.95 -2.85
CA GLY A 82 4.96 15.36 -1.63
C GLY A 82 5.16 14.20 -0.66
N ALA A 83 6.04 14.40 0.30
CA ALA A 83 6.31 13.43 1.37
C ALA A 83 5.04 13.02 2.15
N ASP A 84 4.07 13.93 2.29
CA ASP A 84 2.79 13.69 2.98
C ASP A 84 1.94 12.62 2.29
N GLN A 85 2.11 12.44 0.99
CA GLN A 85 1.36 11.47 0.20
C GLN A 85 1.99 10.07 0.19
N LEU A 86 3.13 9.89 0.89
CA LEU A 86 3.76 8.59 1.09
C LEU A 86 2.78 7.57 1.67
N ASP A 87 1.94 8.00 2.60
CA ASP A 87 0.96 7.13 3.26
C ASP A 87 -0.14 6.64 2.33
N VAL A 88 -0.53 7.46 1.37
CA VAL A 88 -1.52 7.09 0.34
C VAL A 88 -0.93 6.04 -0.60
N LEU A 89 0.29 6.27 -1.09
CA LEU A 89 0.99 5.32 -1.96
C LEU A 89 1.29 4.00 -1.25
N ALA A 90 1.68 4.04 0.01
CA ALA A 90 1.94 2.83 0.79
C ALA A 90 0.69 1.95 1.00
N LYS A 91 -0.51 2.56 0.95
CA LYS A 91 -1.80 1.85 1.07
C LYS A 91 -2.31 1.29 -0.26
N LEU A 92 -1.70 1.63 -1.38
CA LEU A 92 -2.14 1.09 -2.68
C LEU A 92 -1.98 -0.43 -2.70
N PRO A 93 -3.02 -1.16 -3.12
CA PRO A 93 -2.94 -2.60 -3.29
C PRO A 93 -2.03 -2.96 -4.47
N THR A 94 -1.45 -4.15 -4.44
CA THR A 94 -0.77 -4.71 -5.60
C THR A 94 -1.78 -5.02 -6.72
N ARG A 95 -1.31 -5.23 -7.95
CA ARG A 95 -2.18 -5.55 -9.08
C ARG A 95 -3.13 -6.71 -8.79
N ASP A 96 -2.60 -7.80 -8.23
CA ASP A 96 -3.40 -9.00 -7.93
C ASP A 96 -4.40 -8.76 -6.80
N GLN A 97 -4.00 -7.98 -5.79
CA GLN A 97 -4.90 -7.55 -4.73
C GLN A 97 -6.02 -6.64 -5.26
N ALA A 98 -5.70 -5.70 -6.16
CA ALA A 98 -6.69 -4.82 -6.77
C ALA A 98 -7.72 -5.61 -7.59
N LEU A 99 -7.27 -6.60 -8.38
CA LEU A 99 -8.14 -7.51 -9.12
C LEU A 99 -9.00 -8.35 -8.18
N SER A 100 -8.44 -8.86 -7.09
CA SER A 100 -9.18 -9.62 -6.07
C SER A 100 -10.27 -8.77 -5.41
N ILE A 101 -9.95 -7.52 -5.07
CA ILE A 101 -10.92 -6.58 -4.51
C ILE A 101 -12.03 -6.29 -5.52
N LEU A 102 -11.70 -6.04 -6.78
CA LEU A 102 -12.68 -5.82 -7.85
C LEU A 102 -13.64 -7.00 -7.98
N MET A 103 -13.09 -8.23 -8.05
CA MET A 103 -13.93 -9.44 -8.14
C MET A 103 -14.81 -9.62 -6.90
N SER A 104 -14.31 -9.31 -5.70
CA SER A 104 -15.09 -9.39 -4.47
C SER A 104 -16.24 -8.38 -4.44
N VAL A 105 -15.99 -7.15 -4.91
CA VAL A 105 -17.03 -6.11 -5.02
C VAL A 105 -18.10 -6.49 -6.03
N MET A 106 -17.74 -7.07 -7.17
CA MET A 106 -18.71 -7.56 -8.16
C MET A 106 -19.57 -8.71 -7.61
N LYS A 107 -19.00 -9.57 -6.78
CA LYS A 107 -19.72 -10.68 -6.10
C LYS A 107 -20.58 -10.22 -4.92
N ALA A 108 -20.24 -9.10 -4.30
CA ALA A 108 -20.86 -8.63 -3.07
C ALA A 108 -22.40 -8.50 -3.13
N PRO A 109 -23.03 -7.96 -4.21
CA PRO A 109 -24.49 -7.85 -4.28
C PRO A 109 -25.20 -9.21 -4.23
N VAL A 110 -24.66 -10.18 -4.96
CA VAL A 110 -25.24 -11.54 -5.01
C VAL A 110 -25.06 -12.22 -3.65
N THR A 111 -23.88 -12.11 -3.06
CA THR A 111 -23.60 -12.66 -1.73
C THR A 111 -24.52 -12.06 -0.66
N LYS A 112 -24.72 -10.73 -0.69
CA LYS A 112 -25.65 -10.07 0.24
C LYS A 112 -27.08 -10.55 0.07
N LEU A 113 -27.55 -10.72 -1.17
CA LEU A 113 -28.90 -11.23 -1.42
C LEU A 113 -29.07 -12.63 -0.81
N VAL A 114 -28.15 -13.54 -1.07
CA VAL A 114 -28.21 -14.90 -0.51
C VAL A 114 -28.12 -14.88 1.02
N GLN A 115 -27.26 -14.03 1.58
CA GLN A 115 -27.15 -13.88 3.03
C GLN A 115 -28.44 -13.36 3.66
N THR A 116 -29.10 -12.36 3.08
CA THR A 116 -30.37 -11.85 3.60
C THR A 116 -31.48 -12.91 3.56
N MET A 117 -31.54 -13.72 2.51
CA MET A 117 -32.47 -14.83 2.44
C MET A 117 -32.20 -15.91 3.51
N ASN A 118 -30.95 -16.18 3.83
CA ASN A 118 -30.54 -17.15 4.83
C ASN A 118 -30.58 -16.60 6.28
N GLU A 119 -30.55 -15.27 6.45
CA GLU A 119 -30.62 -14.67 7.78
C GLU A 119 -31.95 -14.86 8.49
N VAL A 120 -33.06 -14.90 7.75
CA VAL A 120 -34.41 -15.07 8.34
C VAL A 120 -34.52 -16.38 9.13
N PRO A 121 -34.25 -17.55 8.54
CA PRO A 121 -34.27 -18.80 9.31
C PRO A 121 -33.15 -18.87 10.36
N GLY A 122 -31.95 -18.27 10.05
CA GLY A 122 -30.84 -18.25 10.98
C GLY A 122 -31.11 -17.43 12.25
N LYS A 123 -31.82 -16.31 12.15
CA LYS A 123 -32.25 -15.53 13.32
C LYS A 123 -33.21 -16.29 14.20
N LEU A 124 -34.17 -17.01 13.60
CA LEU A 124 -35.14 -17.80 14.35
C LEU A 124 -34.46 -18.94 15.14
N VAL A 125 -33.51 -19.65 14.53
CA VAL A 125 -32.75 -20.68 15.23
C VAL A 125 -31.90 -20.10 16.38
N ARG A 126 -31.26 -18.96 16.17
CA ARG A 126 -30.45 -18.29 17.24
C ARG A 126 -31.34 -17.83 18.41
N THR A 127 -32.52 -17.28 18.14
CA THR A 127 -33.43 -16.87 19.21
C THR A 127 -33.95 -18.09 20.02
N LEU A 128 -34.23 -19.18 19.36
CA LEU A 128 -34.63 -20.42 20.07
C LEU A 128 -33.47 -20.98 20.90
N ALA A 129 -32.26 -20.99 20.36
CA ALA A 129 -31.08 -21.39 21.11
C ALA A 129 -30.85 -20.50 22.34
N ALA A 130 -30.95 -19.18 22.20
CA ALA A 130 -30.81 -18.23 23.31
C ALA A 130 -31.86 -18.45 24.41
N VAL A 131 -33.11 -18.73 24.04
CA VAL A 131 -34.19 -19.05 25.01
C VAL A 131 -33.89 -20.36 25.72
N ARG A 132 -33.36 -21.37 25.02
CA ARG A 132 -32.95 -22.64 25.65
C ARG A 132 -31.86 -22.40 26.68
N ASP A 133 -30.80 -21.65 26.29
CA ASP A 133 -29.66 -21.41 27.15
C ASP A 133 -30.04 -20.54 28.38
N GLN A 134 -30.98 -19.59 28.22
CA GLN A 134 -31.57 -18.87 29.37
C GLN A 134 -32.35 -19.79 30.33
N LYS A 135 -33.07 -20.79 29.82
CA LYS A 135 -33.77 -21.75 30.68
C LYS A 135 -32.83 -22.69 31.41
N GLU A 136 -31.77 -23.13 30.73
CA GLU A 136 -30.73 -23.98 31.33
C GLU A 136 -29.92 -23.23 32.41
N THR A 137 -29.73 -21.92 32.28
CA THR A 137 -29.04 -21.11 33.30
C THR A 137 -29.98 -20.68 34.46
N ALA A 138 -31.28 -20.76 34.28
CA ALA A 138 -32.30 -20.42 35.30
C ALA A 138 -32.80 -21.63 36.12
N ALA A 139 -32.40 -22.86 35.73
CA ALA A 139 -32.70 -24.10 36.44
C ALA A 139 -31.45 -24.56 37.22
#